data_bc0fc245c95a62fe834a92d47498dbae
#
_entry.id   bc0fc245c95a62fe834a92d47498dbae
#
_cell.length_a   1.000
_cell.length_b   1.000
_cell.length_c   1.000
_cell.angle_alpha   90.00
_cell.angle_beta   90.00
_cell.angle_gamma   90.00
#
_symmetry.space_group_name_H-M   'P 1'
#
loop_
_entity.id
_entity.type
_entity.pdbx_description
1 polymer ?
#
loop_
_entity_poly.entity_id
_entity_poly.type
_entity_poly.pdbx_seq_one_letter_code
_entity_poly.pdbx_strand_id
1 'polypeptide(L)'
;MNYYTDSPEWTYLFKNAVDWETILPLYYKSFPTEDGFNNKDELMGFFEEILSNTGDWAANSIAPRATRLDAEGSGKVIDGHVTITPALKELYEEAKKLDVVGISIPKEYGGLGVPLMVTMVCFTQMSRACLSSSTQISFFSSIADMVERFCVEEDRHKFIPEIHKGNISGSMCLTESGAGSDVGSLRTTAVKQADGTYLLNGAKIFITNGGGGLGFVLARIKGAPEGLNGISLFLTEEYIEEKGTKKSNYKIAKIEEKLGLHGSMTCEVVYENTKAKLVGKENEGFKLMLHLMNESRLGVGLQTIGGIEACLHYMRSYGETRTQFGRPLTELPLYKRNLNDYETERDAFRALVLDTMSSYEIYQRLDMKERHTNDLSENEQKIFKRAKKITRKRTPIVKAYGAELFTLLSQRAIQGLGGYGFMKEYEAERYHRDSFAPLLYEGTTQIQALMAMKDLIKTVMKNPKKYFGGLIYTQTLGSLFSSNNAYEKVIFEINFEFKKNLAKLLVKCLKPQIDKDNKFSSFEKLFDMESWQDQKGIETLMQHAETLHQALSYIETLEVLCKHATKDDVRAELYYKYHRLVKPRLAGIYTDWKIFK
;
A
#
# COMPACT_ATOMS: atom_id res chain seq x y z
N MET A 1 -10.64 7.42 -24.60
CA MET A 1 -10.63 7.80 -23.16
C MET A 1 -9.22 7.77 -22.67
N ASN A 2 -8.84 8.69 -21.77
CA ASN A 2 -7.52 8.70 -21.14
C ASN A 2 -7.72 8.79 -19.61
N TYR A 3 -7.18 7.84 -18.85
CA TYR A 3 -7.46 7.76 -17.42
C TYR A 3 -6.77 8.85 -16.58
N TYR A 4 -5.85 9.60 -17.15
CA TYR A 4 -5.24 10.76 -16.52
C TYR A 4 -5.88 12.08 -16.96
N THR A 5 -5.83 12.40 -18.25
CA THR A 5 -6.28 13.72 -18.76
C THR A 5 -7.78 13.91 -18.66
N ASP A 6 -8.57 12.83 -18.74
CA ASP A 6 -10.04 12.88 -18.59
C ASP A 6 -10.47 12.89 -17.11
N SER A 7 -9.51 12.97 -16.17
CA SER A 7 -9.77 13.04 -14.72
C SER A 7 -9.22 14.34 -14.12
N PRO A 8 -10.00 15.42 -14.02
CA PRO A 8 -9.56 16.67 -13.40
C PRO A 8 -9.04 16.51 -11.98
N GLU A 9 -9.57 15.54 -11.24
CA GLU A 9 -9.15 15.26 -9.87
C GLU A 9 -7.71 14.71 -9.81
N TRP A 10 -7.30 13.81 -10.74
CA TRP A 10 -5.92 13.32 -10.81
C TRP A 10 -4.95 14.42 -11.17
N THR A 11 -5.29 15.22 -12.18
CA THR A 11 -4.46 16.37 -12.60
C THR A 11 -4.27 17.37 -11.46
N TYR A 12 -5.37 17.68 -10.75
CA TYR A 12 -5.32 18.60 -9.60
C TYR A 12 -4.43 18.05 -8.46
N LEU A 13 -4.69 16.82 -8.04
CA LEU A 13 -3.96 16.22 -6.89
C LEU A 13 -2.48 16.02 -7.20
N PHE A 14 -2.13 15.58 -8.39
CA PHE A 14 -0.74 15.41 -8.81
C PHE A 14 0.02 16.73 -8.74
N LYS A 15 -0.57 17.83 -9.23
CA LYS A 15 0.07 19.15 -9.21
C LYS A 15 0.11 19.80 -7.82
N ASN A 16 -0.98 19.71 -7.05
CA ASN A 16 -1.20 20.57 -5.90
C ASN A 16 -1.12 19.86 -4.54
N ALA A 17 -1.34 18.54 -4.49
CA ALA A 17 -1.35 17.77 -3.23
C ALA A 17 -0.03 17.05 -2.94
N VAL A 18 0.76 16.74 -3.97
CA VAL A 18 2.11 16.17 -3.82
C VAL A 18 3.10 17.25 -3.41
N ASP A 19 3.98 16.93 -2.46
CA ASP A 19 5.02 17.86 -1.98
C ASP A 19 6.22 17.91 -2.93
N TRP A 20 6.00 18.42 -4.13
CA TRP A 20 7.03 18.56 -5.16
C TRP A 20 8.18 19.47 -4.76
N GLU A 21 7.95 20.44 -3.88
CA GLU A 21 9.00 21.32 -3.37
C GLU A 21 10.06 20.56 -2.56
N THR A 22 9.63 19.51 -1.85
CA THR A 22 10.54 18.65 -1.10
C THR A 22 11.07 17.49 -1.96
N ILE A 23 10.25 16.92 -2.86
CA ILE A 23 10.61 15.73 -3.65
C ILE A 23 11.63 16.08 -4.75
N LEU A 24 11.38 17.11 -5.55
CA LEU A 24 12.23 17.39 -6.72
C LEU A 24 13.71 17.60 -6.38
N PRO A 25 14.09 18.33 -5.32
CA PRO A 25 15.49 18.47 -4.93
C PRO A 25 16.20 17.16 -4.54
N LEU A 26 15.45 16.10 -4.22
CA LEU A 26 16.01 14.78 -3.91
C LEU A 26 16.40 14.00 -5.19
N TYR A 27 15.92 14.42 -6.36
CA TYR A 27 16.19 13.82 -7.66
C TYR A 27 17.04 14.73 -8.56
N TYR A 28 16.81 16.03 -8.50
CA TYR A 28 17.41 17.02 -9.40
C TYR A 28 18.11 18.09 -8.58
N LYS A 29 19.43 18.23 -8.78
CA LYS A 29 20.27 19.16 -8.00
C LYS A 29 20.03 20.63 -8.32
N SER A 30 19.74 20.92 -9.60
CA SER A 30 19.56 22.29 -10.10
C SER A 30 18.78 22.30 -11.41
N PHE A 31 18.31 23.48 -11.83
CA PHE A 31 17.87 23.75 -13.19
C PHE A 31 18.92 24.63 -13.90
N PRO A 32 19.20 24.38 -15.21
CA PRO A 32 18.72 23.25 -15.98
C PRO A 32 19.18 21.92 -15.37
N THR A 33 18.34 20.88 -15.52
CA THR A 33 18.69 19.52 -15.09
C THR A 33 19.72 18.90 -16.04
N GLU A 34 20.35 17.80 -15.63
CA GLU A 34 21.26 17.03 -16.49
C GLU A 34 20.59 16.54 -17.78
N ASP A 35 19.26 16.36 -17.77
CA ASP A 35 18.44 15.97 -18.93
C ASP A 35 18.00 17.14 -19.81
N GLY A 36 18.39 18.37 -19.47
CA GLY A 36 18.11 19.56 -20.25
C GLY A 36 16.78 20.26 -19.95
N PHE A 37 16.02 19.88 -18.91
CA PHE A 37 14.85 20.64 -18.49
C PHE A 37 15.28 21.97 -17.85
N ASN A 38 14.84 23.09 -18.41
CA ASN A 38 15.29 24.42 -18.00
C ASN A 38 14.67 24.89 -16.67
N ASN A 39 13.51 24.37 -16.32
CA ASN A 39 12.75 24.78 -15.14
C ASN A 39 11.81 23.67 -14.67
N LYS A 40 11.16 23.91 -13.50
CA LYS A 40 10.21 22.99 -12.91
C LYS A 40 8.99 22.70 -13.80
N ASP A 41 8.49 23.69 -14.52
CA ASP A 41 7.26 23.51 -15.31
C ASP A 41 7.50 22.59 -16.50
N GLU A 42 8.66 22.70 -17.16
CA GLU A 42 9.06 21.77 -18.22
C GLU A 42 9.19 20.32 -17.69
N LEU A 43 9.83 20.16 -16.54
CA LEU A 43 9.97 18.86 -15.90
C LEU A 43 8.61 18.27 -15.50
N MET A 44 7.72 19.08 -14.93
CA MET A 44 6.37 18.64 -14.58
C MET A 44 5.54 18.29 -15.84
N GLY A 45 5.73 19.02 -16.93
CA GLY A 45 5.13 18.69 -18.24
C GLY A 45 5.57 17.32 -18.74
N PHE A 46 6.85 16.97 -18.60
CA PHE A 46 7.35 15.64 -18.92
C PHE A 46 6.72 14.53 -18.07
N PHE A 47 6.57 14.75 -16.77
CA PHE A 47 5.86 13.79 -15.91
C PHE A 47 4.40 13.59 -16.32
N GLU A 48 3.71 14.69 -16.66
CA GLU A 48 2.33 14.63 -17.17
C GLU A 48 2.22 13.91 -18.51
N GLU A 49 3.22 14.01 -19.37
CA GLU A 49 3.28 13.23 -20.62
C GLU A 49 3.38 11.73 -20.35
N ILE A 50 4.25 11.30 -19.41
CA ILE A 50 4.33 9.90 -18.97
C ILE A 50 2.96 9.42 -18.45
N LEU A 51 2.31 10.22 -17.59
CA LEU A 51 1.01 9.90 -17.04
C LEU A 51 -0.08 9.84 -18.11
N SER A 52 -0.06 10.76 -19.08
CA SER A 52 -1.00 10.77 -20.19
C SER A 52 -0.83 9.54 -21.09
N ASN A 53 0.42 9.20 -21.46
CA ASN A 53 0.71 8.05 -22.30
C ASN A 53 0.29 6.74 -21.61
N THR A 54 0.58 6.61 -20.33
CA THR A 54 0.13 5.44 -19.53
C THR A 54 -1.40 5.40 -19.39
N GLY A 55 -2.04 6.56 -19.19
CA GLY A 55 -3.50 6.66 -19.09
C GLY A 55 -4.22 6.28 -20.38
N ASP A 56 -3.63 6.63 -21.53
CA ASP A 56 -4.13 6.22 -22.85
C ASP A 56 -3.98 4.71 -23.06
N TRP A 57 -2.78 4.17 -22.82
CA TRP A 57 -2.51 2.73 -22.91
C TRP A 57 -3.40 1.91 -21.98
N ALA A 58 -3.56 2.35 -20.74
CA ALA A 58 -4.42 1.67 -19.76
C ALA A 58 -5.88 1.60 -20.25
N ALA A 59 -6.42 2.71 -20.74
CA ALA A 59 -7.81 2.80 -21.18
C ALA A 59 -8.10 2.07 -22.50
N ASN A 60 -7.16 2.12 -23.46
CA ASN A 60 -7.43 1.71 -24.84
C ASN A 60 -6.76 0.38 -25.23
N SER A 61 -5.83 -0.15 -24.41
CA SER A 61 -5.20 -1.46 -24.63
C SER A 61 -5.40 -2.42 -23.45
N ILE A 62 -5.10 -2.00 -22.21
CA ILE A 62 -5.21 -2.90 -21.05
C ILE A 62 -6.66 -3.21 -20.73
N ALA A 63 -7.54 -2.20 -20.64
CA ALA A 63 -8.95 -2.40 -20.28
C ALA A 63 -9.69 -3.34 -21.24
N PRO A 64 -9.61 -3.20 -22.58
CA PRO A 64 -10.21 -4.15 -23.50
C PRO A 64 -9.68 -5.57 -23.40
N ARG A 65 -8.41 -5.75 -22.98
CA ARG A 65 -7.79 -7.06 -22.80
C ARG A 65 -8.17 -7.75 -21.49
N ALA A 66 -8.67 -7.00 -20.51
CA ALA A 66 -8.85 -7.48 -19.14
C ALA A 66 -9.73 -8.72 -19.04
N THR A 67 -10.85 -8.79 -19.76
CA THR A 67 -11.75 -9.95 -19.80
C THR A 67 -11.06 -11.17 -20.41
N ARG A 68 -10.28 -10.98 -21.48
CA ARG A 68 -9.51 -12.06 -22.12
C ARG A 68 -8.43 -12.57 -21.15
N LEU A 69 -7.72 -11.68 -20.46
CA LEU A 69 -6.70 -12.07 -19.49
C LEU A 69 -7.30 -12.79 -18.27
N ASP A 70 -8.49 -12.39 -17.82
CA ASP A 70 -9.20 -13.09 -16.74
C ASP A 70 -9.59 -14.52 -17.17
N ALA A 71 -10.01 -14.72 -18.42
CA ALA A 71 -10.39 -16.01 -18.96
C ALA A 71 -9.19 -16.94 -19.27
N GLU A 72 -8.11 -16.41 -19.85
CA GLU A 72 -6.90 -17.18 -20.17
C GLU A 72 -6.07 -17.50 -18.92
N GLY A 73 -6.16 -16.65 -17.88
CA GLY A 73 -5.29 -16.70 -16.71
C GLY A 73 -3.87 -16.23 -16.99
N SER A 74 -2.95 -16.51 -16.09
CA SER A 74 -1.56 -16.03 -16.16
C SER A 74 -0.61 -16.99 -16.90
N GLY A 75 -0.88 -18.28 -16.90
CA GLY A 75 0.00 -19.28 -17.53
C GLY A 75 -0.23 -20.70 -17.06
N LYS A 76 0.71 -21.57 -17.42
CA LYS A 76 0.76 -22.99 -17.03
C LYS A 76 2.17 -23.36 -16.59
N VAL A 77 2.29 -24.34 -15.69
CA VAL A 77 3.58 -24.91 -15.31
C VAL A 77 3.92 -26.05 -16.26
N ILE A 78 5.10 -25.99 -16.87
CA ILE A 78 5.68 -27.02 -17.73
C ILE A 78 7.09 -27.29 -17.23
N ASP A 79 7.41 -28.53 -16.89
CA ASP A 79 8.73 -28.96 -16.37
C ASP A 79 9.25 -28.14 -15.18
N GLY A 80 8.34 -27.67 -14.32
CA GLY A 80 8.69 -26.86 -13.14
C GLY A 80 8.90 -25.38 -13.42
N HIS A 81 8.53 -24.88 -14.60
CA HIS A 81 8.67 -23.48 -15.02
C HIS A 81 7.36 -22.94 -15.56
N VAL A 82 7.15 -21.64 -15.44
CA VAL A 82 5.93 -21.00 -15.94
C VAL A 82 6.06 -20.66 -17.42
N THR A 83 5.06 -21.09 -18.20
CA THR A 83 4.79 -20.58 -19.54
C THR A 83 3.59 -19.66 -19.48
N ILE A 84 3.78 -18.37 -19.75
CA ILE A 84 2.73 -17.34 -19.67
C ILE A 84 1.74 -17.44 -20.84
N THR A 85 0.51 -16.97 -20.61
CA THR A 85 -0.54 -16.93 -21.65
C THR A 85 -0.24 -15.88 -22.72
N PRO A 86 -0.84 -16.01 -23.94
CA PRO A 86 -0.71 -15.00 -24.98
C PRO A 86 -1.13 -13.60 -24.54
N ALA A 87 -2.24 -13.46 -23.79
CA ALA A 87 -2.71 -12.18 -23.31
C ALA A 87 -1.70 -11.49 -22.35
N LEU A 88 -1.05 -12.26 -21.48
CA LEU A 88 -0.03 -11.74 -20.57
C LEU A 88 1.27 -11.41 -21.32
N LYS A 89 1.65 -12.21 -22.33
CA LYS A 89 2.82 -11.93 -23.17
C LYS A 89 2.66 -10.62 -23.95
N GLU A 90 1.50 -10.42 -24.57
CA GLU A 90 1.16 -9.17 -25.28
C GLU A 90 1.27 -7.95 -24.35
N LEU A 91 0.75 -8.06 -23.11
CA LEU A 91 0.86 -7.01 -22.10
C LEU A 91 2.32 -6.65 -21.81
N TYR A 92 3.19 -7.63 -21.61
CA TYR A 92 4.61 -7.40 -21.33
C TYR A 92 5.34 -6.75 -22.53
N GLU A 93 5.06 -7.19 -23.76
CA GLU A 93 5.66 -6.61 -24.96
C GLU A 93 5.24 -5.15 -25.17
N GLU A 94 3.99 -4.80 -24.87
CA GLU A 94 3.53 -3.41 -24.91
C GLU A 94 4.18 -2.56 -23.81
N ALA A 95 4.24 -3.07 -22.56
CA ALA A 95 4.88 -2.38 -21.45
C ALA A 95 6.36 -2.07 -21.71
N LYS A 96 7.09 -3.00 -22.37
CA LYS A 96 8.47 -2.78 -22.82
C LYS A 96 8.56 -1.67 -23.87
N LYS A 97 7.70 -1.70 -24.90
CA LYS A 97 7.71 -0.69 -25.98
C LYS A 97 7.43 0.72 -25.47
N LEU A 98 6.61 0.83 -24.42
CA LEU A 98 6.24 2.12 -23.80
C LEU A 98 7.18 2.52 -22.65
N ASP A 99 8.22 1.73 -22.39
CA ASP A 99 9.17 1.91 -21.30
C ASP A 99 8.52 2.09 -19.90
N VAL A 100 7.31 1.54 -19.70
CA VAL A 100 6.60 1.63 -18.43
C VAL A 100 7.34 0.88 -17.31
N VAL A 101 8.12 -0.13 -17.70
CA VAL A 101 8.96 -0.91 -16.78
C VAL A 101 10.10 -0.05 -16.21
N GLY A 102 10.63 0.89 -16.99
CA GLY A 102 11.82 1.69 -16.68
C GLY A 102 11.55 3.03 -15.99
N ILE A 103 10.29 3.42 -15.75
CA ILE A 103 9.94 4.78 -15.30
C ILE A 103 10.74 5.22 -14.06
N SER A 104 10.81 4.41 -13.01
CA SER A 104 11.55 4.73 -11.77
C SER A 104 12.95 4.11 -11.69
N ILE A 105 13.34 3.26 -12.65
CA ILE A 105 14.68 2.67 -12.67
C ILE A 105 15.69 3.78 -12.91
N PRO A 106 16.82 3.82 -12.15
CA PRO A 106 17.85 4.84 -12.34
C PRO A 106 18.44 4.85 -13.76
N LYS A 107 18.82 6.05 -14.22
CA LYS A 107 19.36 6.28 -15.56
C LYS A 107 20.64 5.50 -15.85
N GLU A 108 21.49 5.30 -14.85
CA GLU A 108 22.71 4.49 -14.96
C GLU A 108 22.43 3.04 -15.38
N TYR A 109 21.21 2.55 -15.16
CA TYR A 109 20.74 1.22 -15.59
C TYR A 109 19.80 1.27 -16.80
N GLY A 110 19.65 2.43 -17.43
CA GLY A 110 18.89 2.64 -18.66
C GLY A 110 17.47 3.14 -18.49
N GLY A 111 16.97 3.30 -17.26
CA GLY A 111 15.62 3.81 -16.98
C GLY A 111 15.50 5.33 -17.04
N LEU A 112 14.31 5.86 -16.77
CA LEU A 112 14.05 7.32 -16.79
C LEU A 112 14.47 8.02 -15.48
N GLY A 113 14.58 7.29 -14.37
CA GLY A 113 14.99 7.82 -13.06
C GLY A 113 14.07 8.90 -12.51
N VAL A 114 12.79 8.89 -12.89
CA VAL A 114 11.82 9.86 -12.38
C VAL A 114 11.29 9.47 -10.99
N PRO A 115 10.69 10.43 -10.26
CA PRO A 115 10.14 10.16 -8.94
C PRO A 115 9.16 8.99 -8.90
N LEU A 116 9.25 8.18 -7.84
CA LEU A 116 8.37 7.01 -7.62
C LEU A 116 6.88 7.38 -7.67
N MET A 117 6.52 8.62 -7.28
CA MET A 117 5.16 9.15 -7.38
C MET A 117 4.59 9.04 -8.80
N VAL A 118 5.39 9.30 -9.83
CA VAL A 118 4.96 9.18 -11.24
C VAL A 118 4.61 7.72 -11.55
N THR A 119 5.52 6.78 -11.21
CA THR A 119 5.29 5.33 -11.37
C THR A 119 4.02 4.87 -10.63
N MET A 120 3.79 5.36 -9.43
CA MET A 120 2.64 4.96 -8.61
C MET A 120 1.31 5.50 -9.14
N VAL A 121 1.29 6.67 -9.77
CA VAL A 121 0.09 7.16 -10.47
C VAL A 121 -0.14 6.35 -11.75
N CYS A 122 0.90 6.02 -12.53
CA CYS A 122 0.82 5.08 -13.65
C CYS A 122 0.24 3.73 -13.22
N PHE A 123 0.73 3.18 -12.11
CA PHE A 123 0.23 1.93 -11.52
C PHE A 123 -1.27 2.01 -11.19
N THR A 124 -1.75 3.14 -10.67
CA THR A 124 -3.18 3.33 -10.38
C THR A 124 -4.04 3.33 -11.64
N GLN A 125 -3.56 3.96 -12.71
CA GLN A 125 -4.26 3.96 -14.01
C GLN A 125 -4.35 2.56 -14.63
N MET A 126 -3.24 1.81 -14.58
CA MET A 126 -3.22 0.41 -15.00
C MET A 126 -4.16 -0.45 -14.12
N SER A 127 -4.24 -0.16 -12.81
CA SER A 127 -5.14 -0.85 -11.89
C SER A 127 -6.61 -0.55 -12.17
N ARG A 128 -6.94 0.66 -12.63
CA ARG A 128 -8.28 1.01 -13.11
C ARG A 128 -8.66 0.18 -14.34
N ALA A 129 -7.73 -0.09 -15.23
CA ALA A 129 -7.94 -0.93 -16.39
C ALA A 129 -8.07 -2.42 -16.02
N CYS A 130 -7.11 -2.93 -15.25
CA CYS A 130 -7.04 -4.34 -14.85
C CYS A 130 -6.09 -4.53 -13.67
N LEU A 131 -6.61 -4.98 -12.52
CA LEU A 131 -5.80 -5.22 -11.33
C LEU A 131 -4.72 -6.30 -11.55
N SER A 132 -5.03 -7.35 -12.30
CA SER A 132 -4.07 -8.41 -12.63
C SER A 132 -2.89 -7.87 -13.45
N SER A 133 -3.18 -7.04 -14.46
CA SER A 133 -2.16 -6.44 -15.32
C SER A 133 -1.22 -5.52 -14.53
N SER A 134 -1.79 -4.61 -13.73
CA SER A 134 -1.00 -3.70 -12.90
C SER A 134 -0.10 -4.46 -11.91
N THR A 135 -0.62 -5.50 -11.27
CA THR A 135 0.16 -6.36 -10.36
C THR A 135 1.37 -6.96 -11.07
N GLN A 136 1.19 -7.52 -12.27
CA GLN A 136 2.29 -8.17 -12.99
C GLN A 136 3.36 -7.17 -13.45
N ILE A 137 2.95 -6.02 -13.97
CA ILE A 137 3.89 -4.97 -14.41
C ILE A 137 4.66 -4.36 -13.23
N SER A 138 4.02 -4.16 -12.08
CA SER A 138 4.69 -3.54 -10.92
C SER A 138 5.86 -4.35 -10.36
N PHE A 139 5.89 -5.67 -10.55
CA PHE A 139 7.00 -6.50 -10.08
C PHE A 139 8.33 -6.23 -10.78
N PHE A 140 8.35 -5.63 -11.97
CA PHE A 140 9.59 -5.21 -12.59
C PHE A 140 10.25 -4.08 -11.77
N SER A 141 9.58 -2.96 -11.60
CA SER A 141 10.12 -1.81 -10.85
C SER A 141 10.38 -2.12 -9.38
N SER A 142 9.48 -2.86 -8.72
CA SER A 142 9.65 -3.21 -7.29
C SER A 142 10.85 -4.11 -7.05
N ILE A 143 11.13 -5.07 -7.94
CA ILE A 143 12.31 -5.94 -7.81
C ILE A 143 13.58 -5.18 -8.18
N ALA A 144 13.56 -4.29 -9.17
CA ALA A 144 14.69 -3.42 -9.47
C ALA A 144 15.08 -2.56 -8.26
N ASP A 145 14.09 -1.96 -7.57
CA ASP A 145 14.31 -1.20 -6.33
C ASP A 145 14.94 -2.06 -5.20
N MET A 146 14.49 -3.32 -5.04
CA MET A 146 15.11 -4.24 -4.07
C MET A 146 16.56 -4.55 -4.40
N VAL A 147 16.86 -4.78 -5.68
CA VAL A 147 18.24 -5.02 -6.14
C VAL A 147 19.09 -3.78 -5.92
N GLU A 148 18.60 -2.59 -6.29
CA GLU A 148 19.31 -1.32 -6.10
C GLU A 148 19.66 -1.06 -4.63
N ARG A 149 18.70 -1.25 -3.74
CA ARG A 149 18.85 -0.91 -2.32
C ARG A 149 19.71 -1.88 -1.52
N PHE A 150 19.62 -3.16 -1.81
CA PHE A 150 20.09 -4.18 -0.88
C PHE A 150 21.16 -5.10 -1.44
N CYS A 151 21.29 -5.18 -2.78
CA CYS A 151 22.28 -6.04 -3.40
C CYS A 151 23.62 -5.31 -3.61
N VAL A 152 24.68 -6.11 -3.77
CA VAL A 152 26.02 -5.60 -4.09
C VAL A 152 26.05 -5.04 -5.51
N GLU A 153 27.05 -4.21 -5.81
CA GLU A 153 27.20 -3.51 -7.08
C GLU A 153 27.21 -4.46 -8.29
N GLU A 154 27.91 -5.59 -8.19
CA GLU A 154 27.93 -6.63 -9.22
C GLU A 154 26.51 -7.11 -9.59
N ASP A 155 25.67 -7.38 -8.58
CA ASP A 155 24.29 -7.85 -8.79
C ASP A 155 23.41 -6.73 -9.36
N ARG A 156 23.61 -5.47 -8.97
CA ARG A 156 22.90 -4.31 -9.54
C ARG A 156 23.16 -4.19 -11.04
N HIS A 157 24.42 -4.19 -11.46
CA HIS A 157 24.81 -4.12 -12.86
C HIS A 157 24.40 -5.36 -13.67
N LYS A 158 24.28 -6.52 -13.02
CA LYS A 158 23.80 -7.75 -13.66
C LYS A 158 22.29 -7.74 -13.89
N PHE A 159 21.50 -7.40 -12.88
CA PHE A 159 20.06 -7.66 -12.89
C PHE A 159 19.22 -6.45 -13.30
N ILE A 160 19.56 -5.22 -12.87
CA ILE A 160 18.69 -4.06 -13.14
C ILE A 160 18.55 -3.77 -14.64
N PRO A 161 19.61 -3.82 -15.47
CA PRO A 161 19.46 -3.67 -16.93
C PRO A 161 18.60 -4.76 -17.58
N GLU A 162 18.64 -5.99 -17.09
CA GLU A 162 17.82 -7.10 -17.62
C GLU A 162 16.35 -6.96 -17.18
N ILE A 163 16.11 -6.42 -15.98
CA ILE A 163 14.77 -6.06 -15.52
C ILE A 163 14.20 -4.91 -16.36
N HIS A 164 15.00 -3.87 -16.63
CA HIS A 164 14.60 -2.74 -17.47
C HIS A 164 14.20 -3.20 -18.89
N LYS A 165 14.99 -4.08 -19.50
CA LYS A 165 14.65 -4.69 -20.79
C LYS A 165 13.39 -5.59 -20.72
N GLY A 166 12.87 -5.87 -19.53
CA GLY A 166 11.76 -6.79 -19.31
C GLY A 166 12.08 -8.25 -19.58
N ASN A 167 13.36 -8.63 -19.58
CA ASN A 167 13.80 -10.03 -19.79
C ASN A 167 13.59 -10.89 -18.55
N ILE A 168 13.74 -10.27 -17.37
CA ILE A 168 13.51 -10.88 -16.07
C ILE A 168 12.73 -9.91 -15.19
N SER A 169 12.04 -10.44 -14.21
CA SER A 169 11.52 -9.71 -13.06
C SER A 169 11.78 -10.55 -11.80
N GLY A 170 10.90 -10.58 -10.84
CA GLY A 170 11.11 -11.44 -9.68
C GLY A 170 9.95 -11.45 -8.73
N SER A 171 10.18 -12.00 -7.55
CA SER A 171 9.16 -12.25 -6.55
C SER A 171 9.67 -12.07 -5.13
N MET A 172 8.74 -11.80 -4.21
CA MET A 172 8.95 -11.81 -2.76
C MET A 172 8.48 -13.15 -2.18
N CYS A 173 9.39 -13.96 -1.69
CA CYS A 173 9.11 -15.32 -1.25
C CYS A 173 9.12 -15.42 0.28
N LEU A 174 7.97 -15.04 0.90
CA LEU A 174 7.82 -15.02 2.36
C LEU A 174 7.00 -16.19 2.88
N THR A 175 5.75 -16.30 2.41
CA THR A 175 4.69 -17.12 2.99
C THR A 175 4.93 -18.60 2.79
N GLU A 176 4.69 -19.39 3.84
CA GLU A 176 4.67 -20.85 3.83
C GLU A 176 3.30 -21.37 4.30
N SER A 177 3.00 -22.63 4.06
CA SER A 177 1.72 -23.25 4.47
C SER A 177 1.43 -23.14 5.97
N GLY A 178 2.46 -23.08 6.81
CA GLY A 178 2.35 -22.91 8.26
C GLY A 178 2.77 -21.53 8.78
N ALA A 179 3.15 -20.58 7.93
CA ALA A 179 3.73 -19.29 8.33
C ALA A 179 3.33 -18.19 7.34
N GLY A 180 2.14 -17.62 7.52
CA GLY A 180 1.63 -16.47 6.77
C GLY A 180 1.74 -15.18 7.59
N SER A 181 0.74 -14.88 8.44
CA SER A 181 0.79 -13.72 9.34
C SER A 181 1.89 -13.84 10.40
N ASP A 182 2.16 -15.05 10.87
CA ASP A 182 3.30 -15.36 11.75
C ASP A 182 4.53 -15.79 10.93
N VAL A 183 5.18 -14.82 10.28
CA VAL A 183 6.40 -15.06 9.48
C VAL A 183 7.55 -15.61 10.34
N GLY A 184 7.54 -15.34 11.66
CA GLY A 184 8.55 -15.85 12.59
C GLY A 184 8.65 -17.38 12.65
N SER A 185 7.56 -18.07 12.31
CA SER A 185 7.43 -19.53 12.32
C SER A 185 7.83 -20.22 11.00
N LEU A 186 8.43 -19.49 10.04
CA LEU A 186 8.88 -20.08 8.78
C LEU A 186 9.87 -21.23 8.97
N ARG A 187 9.79 -22.23 8.06
CA ARG A 187 10.57 -23.47 8.11
C ARG A 187 11.60 -23.62 6.98
N THR A 188 11.54 -22.79 5.95
CA THR A 188 12.56 -22.78 4.89
C THR A 188 13.93 -22.52 5.51
N THR A 189 14.90 -23.40 5.22
CA THR A 189 16.25 -23.36 5.79
C THR A 189 17.29 -22.93 4.76
N ALA A 190 18.38 -22.35 5.25
CA ALA A 190 19.56 -22.00 4.47
C ALA A 190 20.81 -22.63 5.10
N VAL A 191 21.63 -23.32 4.28
CA VAL A 191 22.87 -23.93 4.71
C VAL A 191 24.04 -23.23 4.01
N LYS A 192 24.93 -22.61 4.80
CA LYS A 192 26.11 -21.91 4.30
C LYS A 192 27.09 -22.87 3.66
N GLN A 193 27.65 -22.52 2.51
CA GLN A 193 28.62 -23.27 1.75
C GLN A 193 30.05 -22.72 1.95
N ALA A 194 31.06 -23.48 1.60
CA ALA A 194 32.45 -23.06 1.72
C ALA A 194 32.81 -21.85 0.82
N ASP A 195 32.11 -21.69 -0.31
CA ASP A 195 32.28 -20.58 -1.24
C ASP A 195 31.54 -19.30 -0.83
N GLY A 196 30.90 -19.28 0.35
CA GLY A 196 30.12 -18.15 0.87
C GLY A 196 28.69 -18.09 0.35
N THR A 197 28.28 -18.96 -0.58
CA THR A 197 26.88 -19.08 -1.03
C THR A 197 26.06 -19.89 -0.01
N TYR A 198 24.75 -20.01 -0.26
CA TYR A 198 23.83 -20.78 0.59
C TYR A 198 23.01 -21.75 -0.25
N LEU A 199 22.62 -22.86 0.33
CA LEU A 199 21.65 -23.80 -0.24
C LEU A 199 20.33 -23.68 0.53
N LEU A 200 19.27 -23.29 -0.18
CA LEU A 200 17.92 -23.19 0.37
C LEU A 200 17.16 -24.50 0.21
N ASN A 201 16.41 -24.87 1.26
CA ASN A 201 15.51 -26.02 1.26
C ASN A 201 14.18 -25.65 1.92
N GLY A 202 13.07 -25.90 1.22
CA GLY A 202 11.71 -25.59 1.67
C GLY A 202 10.77 -25.27 0.54
N ALA A 203 9.60 -24.73 0.88
CA ALA A 203 8.61 -24.30 -0.11
C ALA A 203 7.91 -23.01 0.33
N LYS A 204 7.56 -22.17 -0.63
CA LYS A 204 6.80 -20.94 -0.46
C LYS A 204 5.51 -21.00 -1.26
N ILE A 205 4.42 -20.53 -0.67
CA ILE A 205 3.09 -20.54 -1.30
C ILE A 205 2.56 -19.12 -1.47
N PHE A 206 1.60 -18.97 -2.36
CA PHE A 206 0.97 -17.67 -2.68
C PHE A 206 1.96 -16.61 -3.20
N ILE A 207 3.02 -17.05 -3.88
CA ILE A 207 4.08 -16.16 -4.34
C ILE A 207 3.67 -15.50 -5.66
N THR A 208 3.31 -14.24 -5.58
CA THR A 208 3.01 -13.43 -6.77
C THR A 208 4.25 -13.31 -7.63
N ASN A 209 4.08 -13.53 -8.93
CA ASN A 209 5.15 -13.48 -9.92
C ASN A 209 6.31 -14.47 -9.66
N GLY A 210 6.01 -15.64 -9.04
CA GLY A 210 7.02 -16.65 -8.67
C GLY A 210 7.85 -17.19 -9.83
N GLY A 211 7.32 -17.14 -11.08
CA GLY A 211 8.05 -17.47 -12.32
C GLY A 211 8.75 -16.28 -12.98
N GLY A 212 9.00 -15.18 -12.26
CA GLY A 212 9.60 -13.96 -12.81
C GLY A 212 11.12 -13.99 -12.99
N GLY A 213 11.81 -15.07 -12.57
CA GLY A 213 13.24 -15.27 -12.76
C GLY A 213 14.08 -15.01 -11.52
N LEU A 214 13.78 -14.00 -10.69
CA LEU A 214 14.47 -13.73 -9.42
C LEU A 214 13.55 -14.01 -8.22
N GLY A 215 14.13 -14.47 -7.12
CA GLY A 215 13.43 -14.64 -5.85
C GLY A 215 14.17 -13.99 -4.68
N PHE A 216 13.51 -13.05 -3.97
CA PHE A 216 13.95 -12.58 -2.67
C PHE A 216 13.31 -13.45 -1.59
N VAL A 217 14.08 -14.40 -1.05
CA VAL A 217 13.58 -15.50 -0.22
C VAL A 217 13.94 -15.28 1.24
N LEU A 218 12.92 -15.29 2.12
CA LEU A 218 13.14 -15.37 3.56
C LEU A 218 13.39 -16.81 3.99
N ALA A 219 14.53 -17.06 4.63
CA ALA A 219 14.87 -18.37 5.17
C ALA A 219 15.65 -18.23 6.47
N ARG A 220 15.68 -19.30 7.26
CA ARG A 220 16.46 -19.40 8.50
C ARG A 220 17.77 -20.13 8.25
N ILE A 221 18.90 -19.49 8.56
CA ILE A 221 20.20 -20.14 8.53
C ILE A 221 20.20 -21.25 9.59
N LYS A 222 20.74 -22.42 9.25
CA LYS A 222 20.83 -23.55 10.19
C LYS A 222 21.59 -23.13 11.45
N GLY A 223 20.93 -23.22 12.61
CA GLY A 223 21.48 -22.80 13.90
C GLY A 223 21.20 -21.36 14.29
N ALA A 224 20.51 -20.56 13.43
CA ALA A 224 20.08 -19.20 13.78
C ALA A 224 18.93 -19.20 14.81
N PRO A 225 18.73 -18.09 15.56
CA PRO A 225 17.66 -17.97 16.54
C PRO A 225 16.27 -18.23 15.95
N GLU A 226 15.33 -18.63 16.81
CA GLU A 226 13.91 -18.72 16.45
C GLU A 226 13.25 -17.35 16.31
N GLY A 227 12.06 -17.32 15.73
CA GLY A 227 11.28 -16.10 15.53
C GLY A 227 11.86 -15.18 14.46
N LEU A 228 11.43 -13.93 14.45
CA LEU A 228 11.80 -12.94 13.42
C LEU A 228 13.29 -12.59 13.42
N ASN A 229 13.95 -12.68 14.59
CA ASN A 229 15.35 -12.30 14.76
C ASN A 229 16.35 -13.31 14.18
N GLY A 230 15.92 -14.47 13.70
CA GLY A 230 16.78 -15.47 13.06
C GLY A 230 16.52 -15.60 11.55
N ILE A 231 15.78 -14.68 10.96
CA ILE A 231 15.42 -14.72 9.53
C ILE A 231 16.42 -13.91 8.72
N SER A 232 16.96 -14.51 7.67
CA SER A 232 17.84 -13.87 6.71
C SER A 232 17.15 -13.76 5.34
N LEU A 233 17.61 -12.83 4.51
CA LEU A 233 17.12 -12.61 3.15
C LEU A 233 18.13 -13.14 2.15
N PHE A 234 17.65 -13.86 1.15
CA PHE A 234 18.47 -14.44 0.09
C PHE A 234 17.96 -14.04 -1.28
N LEU A 235 18.87 -13.75 -2.20
CA LEU A 235 18.60 -13.62 -3.63
C LEU A 235 18.88 -14.95 -4.31
N THR A 236 17.93 -15.44 -5.09
CA THR A 236 18.08 -16.64 -5.92
C THR A 236 17.59 -16.38 -7.34
N GLU A 237 18.22 -17.03 -8.32
CA GLU A 237 17.84 -17.02 -9.72
C GLU A 237 17.11 -18.33 -10.06
N GLU A 238 16.09 -18.28 -10.92
CA GLU A 238 15.39 -19.47 -11.39
C GLU A 238 16.30 -20.42 -12.16
N TYR A 239 17.24 -19.83 -12.89
CA TYR A 239 18.27 -20.59 -13.60
C TYR A 239 19.66 -20.11 -13.22
N ILE A 240 20.57 -21.04 -13.08
CA ILE A 240 22.00 -20.78 -12.87
C ILE A 240 22.84 -21.40 -13.99
N GLU A 241 23.99 -20.84 -14.22
CA GLU A 241 24.96 -21.41 -15.14
C GLU A 241 25.94 -22.32 -14.36
N GLU A 242 26.01 -23.59 -14.74
CA GLU A 242 27.00 -24.54 -14.22
C GLU A 242 27.76 -25.20 -15.37
N LYS A 243 29.06 -25.01 -15.40
CA LYS A 243 29.95 -25.58 -16.43
C LYS A 243 29.49 -25.26 -17.87
N GLY A 244 29.04 -24.03 -18.10
CA GLY A 244 28.55 -23.58 -19.41
C GLY A 244 27.16 -24.12 -19.79
N THR A 245 26.44 -24.71 -18.85
CA THR A 245 25.06 -25.21 -19.07
C THR A 245 24.07 -24.50 -18.16
N LYS A 246 22.99 -24.00 -18.73
CA LYS A 246 21.88 -23.40 -17.98
C LYS A 246 21.08 -24.51 -17.29
N LYS A 247 20.97 -24.44 -15.96
CA LYS A 247 20.25 -25.40 -15.13
C LYS A 247 19.16 -24.72 -14.33
N SER A 248 18.03 -25.41 -14.14
CA SER A 248 17.00 -25.03 -13.19
C SER A 248 17.55 -25.06 -11.76
N ASN A 249 17.36 -23.98 -11.03
CA ASN A 249 17.84 -23.82 -9.66
C ASN A 249 16.72 -23.95 -8.62
N TYR A 250 15.49 -23.56 -8.98
CA TYR A 250 14.27 -23.85 -8.22
C TYR A 250 13.12 -24.20 -9.17
N LYS A 251 12.06 -24.70 -8.62
CA LYS A 251 10.90 -25.15 -9.42
C LYS A 251 9.62 -24.47 -8.94
N ILE A 252 8.73 -24.22 -9.89
CA ILE A 252 7.35 -23.86 -9.64
C ILE A 252 6.53 -25.15 -9.60
N ALA A 253 5.92 -25.46 -8.45
CA ALA A 253 5.10 -26.66 -8.30
C ALA A 253 3.73 -26.48 -8.99
N LYS A 254 3.13 -25.30 -8.81
CA LYS A 254 1.83 -24.94 -9.44
C LYS A 254 1.62 -23.43 -9.49
N ILE A 255 0.68 -23.00 -10.33
CA ILE A 255 0.02 -21.71 -10.25
C ILE A 255 -1.29 -21.92 -9.50
N GLU A 256 -1.59 -21.08 -8.51
CA GLU A 256 -2.78 -21.19 -7.69
C GLU A 256 -4.05 -20.81 -8.46
N GLU A 257 -5.10 -21.60 -8.32
CA GLU A 257 -6.46 -21.22 -8.71
C GLU A 257 -7.02 -20.26 -7.66
N LYS A 258 -7.61 -19.14 -8.09
CA LYS A 258 -8.01 -18.05 -7.21
C LYS A 258 -9.43 -17.59 -7.49
N LEU A 259 -10.02 -16.91 -6.51
CA LEU A 259 -11.33 -16.26 -6.65
C LEU A 259 -11.31 -15.17 -7.73
N GLY A 260 -10.26 -14.36 -7.75
CA GLY A 260 -10.03 -13.26 -8.68
C GLY A 260 -8.56 -13.10 -9.03
N LEU A 261 -8.20 -12.02 -9.73
CA LEU A 261 -6.85 -11.74 -10.22
C LEU A 261 -6.27 -12.91 -11.04
N HIS A 262 -7.09 -13.54 -11.90
CA HIS A 262 -6.69 -14.73 -12.64
C HIS A 262 -5.49 -14.48 -13.56
N GLY A 263 -5.41 -13.29 -14.15
CA GLY A 263 -4.26 -12.88 -14.97
C GLY A 263 -2.99 -12.56 -14.18
N SER A 264 -3.03 -12.57 -12.84
CA SER A 264 -1.85 -12.39 -12.00
C SER A 264 -1.31 -13.73 -11.55
N MET A 265 -0.07 -14.02 -11.93
CA MET A 265 0.65 -15.26 -11.59
C MET A 265 0.89 -15.33 -10.08
N THR A 266 0.36 -16.39 -9.45
CA THR A 266 0.57 -16.67 -8.02
C THR A 266 0.99 -18.11 -7.88
N CYS A 267 2.22 -18.36 -7.38
CA CYS A 267 2.88 -19.66 -7.49
C CYS A 267 3.12 -20.31 -6.11
N GLU A 268 3.23 -21.63 -6.14
CA GLU A 268 3.98 -22.40 -5.14
C GLU A 268 5.39 -22.65 -5.67
N VAL A 269 6.40 -22.20 -4.91
CA VAL A 269 7.82 -22.28 -5.28
C VAL A 269 8.54 -23.26 -4.36
N VAL A 270 9.28 -24.22 -4.95
CA VAL A 270 9.99 -25.28 -4.23
C VAL A 270 11.49 -25.11 -4.39
N TYR A 271 12.18 -25.13 -3.26
CA TYR A 271 13.62 -25.01 -3.12
C TYR A 271 14.20 -26.36 -2.68
N GLU A 272 15.06 -26.97 -3.49
CA GLU A 272 15.76 -28.23 -3.24
C GLU A 272 17.24 -28.01 -3.48
N ASN A 273 18.00 -27.73 -2.42
CA ASN A 273 19.40 -27.31 -2.50
C ASN A 273 19.61 -26.13 -3.47
N THR A 274 18.66 -25.22 -3.49
CA THR A 274 18.66 -24.04 -4.36
C THR A 274 19.78 -23.10 -3.98
N LYS A 275 20.67 -22.80 -4.93
CA LYS A 275 21.79 -21.89 -4.72
C LYS A 275 21.30 -20.46 -4.59
N ALA A 276 21.78 -19.76 -3.57
CA ALA A 276 21.35 -18.40 -3.25
C ALA A 276 22.51 -17.56 -2.66
N LYS A 277 22.41 -16.24 -2.82
CA LYS A 277 23.32 -15.27 -2.19
C LYS A 277 22.63 -14.61 -1.00
N LEU A 278 23.36 -14.36 0.08
CA LEU A 278 22.83 -13.58 1.21
C LEU A 278 22.69 -12.12 0.79
N VAL A 279 21.53 -11.51 1.09
CA VAL A 279 21.27 -10.09 0.91
C VAL A 279 21.35 -9.38 2.26
N GLY A 280 22.23 -8.39 2.36
CA GLY A 280 22.50 -7.69 3.63
C GLY A 280 23.28 -8.56 4.62
N LYS A 281 22.82 -8.59 5.88
CA LYS A 281 23.47 -9.36 6.98
C LYS A 281 22.62 -10.53 7.43
N GLU A 282 23.29 -11.57 7.96
CA GLU A 282 22.62 -12.70 8.60
C GLU A 282 21.68 -12.18 9.71
N ASN A 283 20.46 -12.75 9.80
CA ASN A 283 19.43 -12.43 10.79
C ASN A 283 18.80 -11.02 10.70
N GLU A 284 19.07 -10.27 9.63
CA GLU A 284 18.40 -8.97 9.34
C GLU A 284 17.38 -9.05 8.19
N GLY A 285 17.12 -10.23 7.65
CA GLY A 285 16.32 -10.38 6.42
C GLY A 285 14.89 -9.88 6.54
N PHE A 286 14.23 -10.11 7.68
CA PHE A 286 12.88 -9.61 7.90
C PHE A 286 12.82 -8.08 7.91
N LYS A 287 13.84 -7.42 8.46
CA LYS A 287 13.94 -5.95 8.50
C LYS A 287 14.08 -5.37 7.09
N LEU A 288 14.88 -6.00 6.22
CA LEU A 288 15.05 -5.59 4.82
C LEU A 288 13.74 -5.79 4.05
N MET A 289 13.10 -6.95 4.20
CA MET A 289 11.83 -7.25 3.54
C MET A 289 10.70 -6.30 3.94
N LEU A 290 10.69 -5.77 5.17
CA LEU A 290 9.71 -4.78 5.63
C LEU A 290 9.74 -3.48 4.82
N HIS A 291 10.88 -3.10 4.24
CA HIS A 291 10.95 -1.90 3.39
C HIS A 291 10.08 -2.09 2.15
N LEU A 292 10.24 -3.20 1.43
CA LEU A 292 9.42 -3.51 0.27
C LEU A 292 7.95 -3.74 0.64
N MET A 293 7.68 -4.46 1.73
CA MET A 293 6.30 -4.66 2.19
C MET A 293 5.58 -3.35 2.50
N ASN A 294 6.26 -2.33 3.00
CA ASN A 294 5.63 -1.02 3.25
C ASN A 294 5.33 -0.29 1.94
N GLU A 295 6.20 -0.39 0.95
CA GLU A 295 5.94 0.13 -0.41
C GLU A 295 4.77 -0.60 -1.07
N SER A 296 4.80 -1.93 -1.06
CA SER A 296 3.72 -2.76 -1.58
C SER A 296 2.38 -2.46 -0.92
N ARG A 297 2.33 -2.20 0.39
CA ARG A 297 1.11 -1.81 1.11
C ARG A 297 0.53 -0.49 0.61
N LEU A 298 1.37 0.49 0.31
CA LEU A 298 0.94 1.75 -0.31
C LEU A 298 0.51 1.52 -1.76
N GLY A 299 1.24 0.68 -2.50
CA GLY A 299 0.85 0.20 -3.82
C GLY A 299 -0.54 -0.45 -3.81
N VAL A 300 -0.85 -1.28 -2.79
CA VAL A 300 -2.21 -1.84 -2.61
C VAL A 300 -3.26 -0.74 -2.41
N GLY A 301 -2.95 0.31 -1.65
CA GLY A 301 -3.84 1.48 -1.52
C GLY A 301 -4.15 2.14 -2.87
N LEU A 302 -3.13 2.35 -3.69
CA LEU A 302 -3.26 2.91 -5.05
C LEU A 302 -4.01 1.96 -5.99
N GLN A 303 -3.71 0.66 -5.91
CA GLN A 303 -4.42 -0.37 -6.67
C GLN A 303 -5.92 -0.38 -6.37
N THR A 304 -6.29 -0.26 -5.08
CA THR A 304 -7.70 -0.22 -4.68
C THR A 304 -8.40 1.04 -5.18
N ILE A 305 -7.72 2.20 -5.24
CA ILE A 305 -8.27 3.40 -5.90
C ILE A 305 -8.60 3.12 -7.37
N GLY A 306 -7.68 2.51 -8.11
CA GLY A 306 -7.94 2.13 -9.51
C GLY A 306 -9.18 1.25 -9.65
N GLY A 307 -9.29 0.20 -8.84
CA GLY A 307 -10.46 -0.70 -8.83
C GLY A 307 -11.77 0.02 -8.44
N ILE A 308 -11.73 0.91 -7.45
CA ILE A 308 -12.89 1.73 -7.04
C ILE A 308 -13.31 2.65 -8.20
N GLU A 309 -12.36 3.30 -8.87
CA GLU A 309 -12.66 4.14 -10.03
C GLU A 309 -13.33 3.36 -11.16
N ALA A 310 -12.82 2.15 -11.45
CA ALA A 310 -13.43 1.26 -12.45
C ALA A 310 -14.88 0.92 -12.09
N CYS A 311 -15.12 0.48 -10.86
CA CYS A 311 -16.45 0.13 -10.37
C CYS A 311 -17.45 1.28 -10.47
N LEU A 312 -17.06 2.46 -9.97
CA LEU A 312 -17.96 3.61 -9.91
C LEU A 312 -18.19 4.23 -11.29
N HIS A 313 -17.17 4.28 -12.14
CA HIS A 313 -17.32 4.68 -13.54
C HIS A 313 -18.30 3.75 -14.26
N TYR A 314 -18.14 2.44 -14.09
CA TYR A 314 -19.03 1.44 -14.71
C TYR A 314 -20.47 1.55 -14.21
N MET A 315 -20.65 1.71 -12.88
CA MET A 315 -21.97 1.93 -12.26
C MET A 315 -22.64 3.22 -12.78
N ARG A 316 -21.87 4.31 -12.92
CA ARG A 316 -22.38 5.60 -13.45
C ARG A 316 -22.79 5.47 -14.89
N SER A 317 -21.93 4.97 -15.77
CA SER A 317 -22.20 4.83 -17.21
C SER A 317 -23.41 3.94 -17.48
N TYR A 318 -23.54 2.83 -16.73
CA TYR A 318 -24.74 1.99 -16.79
C TYR A 318 -25.98 2.76 -16.32
N GLY A 319 -25.89 3.49 -15.21
CA GLY A 319 -27.03 4.24 -14.64
C GLY A 319 -27.49 5.41 -15.50
N GLU A 320 -26.63 5.99 -16.33
CA GLU A 320 -26.96 7.04 -17.29
C GLU A 320 -27.75 6.51 -18.49
N THR A 321 -27.47 5.29 -18.92
CA THR A 321 -28.13 4.65 -20.07
C THR A 321 -29.36 3.81 -19.70
N ARG A 322 -29.37 3.20 -18.51
CA ARG A 322 -30.45 2.35 -18.05
C ARG A 322 -31.62 3.17 -17.53
N THR A 323 -32.77 3.03 -18.18
CA THR A 323 -34.03 3.69 -17.79
C THR A 323 -34.93 2.77 -16.96
N GLN A 324 -35.41 3.27 -15.82
CA GLN A 324 -36.45 2.66 -15.00
C GLN A 324 -37.39 3.77 -14.46
N PHE A 325 -38.65 3.45 -14.27
CA PHE A 325 -39.64 4.42 -13.82
C PHE A 325 -39.67 5.72 -14.67
N GLY A 326 -39.46 5.58 -15.99
CA GLY A 326 -39.51 6.65 -16.97
C GLY A 326 -38.30 7.58 -17.03
N ARG A 327 -37.18 7.28 -16.32
CA ARG A 327 -35.96 8.11 -16.31
C ARG A 327 -34.70 7.28 -16.06
N PRO A 328 -33.49 7.78 -16.39
CA PRO A 328 -32.21 7.16 -16.08
C PRO A 328 -32.08 6.86 -14.59
N LEU A 329 -31.36 5.77 -14.24
CA LEU A 329 -31.12 5.42 -12.82
C LEU A 329 -30.41 6.54 -12.06
N THR A 330 -29.49 7.25 -12.69
CA THR A 330 -28.75 8.39 -12.10
C THR A 330 -29.64 9.57 -11.71
N GLU A 331 -30.87 9.63 -12.20
CA GLU A 331 -31.86 10.64 -11.81
C GLU A 331 -32.78 10.18 -10.66
N LEU A 332 -32.77 8.87 -10.33
CA LEU A 332 -33.52 8.34 -9.20
C LEU A 332 -32.90 8.81 -7.88
N PRO A 333 -33.68 9.38 -6.94
CA PRO A 333 -33.13 10.06 -5.76
C PRO A 333 -32.19 9.20 -4.91
N LEU A 334 -32.54 7.94 -4.65
CA LEU A 334 -31.71 7.04 -3.86
C LEU A 334 -30.44 6.61 -4.59
N TYR A 335 -30.54 6.29 -5.88
CA TYR A 335 -29.39 5.91 -6.71
C TYR A 335 -28.39 7.08 -6.81
N LYS A 336 -28.89 8.27 -7.13
CA LYS A 336 -28.11 9.51 -7.23
C LYS A 336 -27.38 9.82 -5.92
N ARG A 337 -28.11 9.76 -4.79
CA ARG A 337 -27.50 9.98 -3.47
C ARG A 337 -26.38 8.99 -3.18
N ASN A 338 -26.64 7.69 -3.37
CA ASN A 338 -25.66 6.63 -3.10
C ASN A 338 -24.41 6.81 -3.97
N LEU A 339 -24.57 7.03 -5.28
CA LEU A 339 -23.45 7.24 -6.19
C LEU A 339 -22.61 8.44 -5.78
N ASN A 340 -23.24 9.58 -5.43
CA ASN A 340 -22.52 10.76 -4.94
C ASN A 340 -21.76 10.49 -3.62
N ASP A 341 -22.36 9.73 -2.70
CA ASP A 341 -21.70 9.37 -1.43
C ASP A 341 -20.48 8.43 -1.69
N TYR A 342 -20.60 7.47 -2.61
CA TYR A 342 -19.50 6.57 -3.00
C TYR A 342 -18.35 7.33 -3.69
N GLU A 343 -18.67 8.24 -4.58
CA GLU A 343 -17.67 9.11 -5.24
C GLU A 343 -16.97 10.03 -4.23
N THR A 344 -17.70 10.54 -3.24
CA THR A 344 -17.11 11.32 -2.14
C THR A 344 -16.09 10.47 -1.35
N GLU A 345 -16.41 9.21 -1.05
CA GLU A 345 -15.49 8.30 -0.36
C GLU A 345 -14.26 7.98 -1.23
N ARG A 346 -14.43 7.75 -2.53
CA ARG A 346 -13.34 7.56 -3.49
C ARG A 346 -12.38 8.75 -3.49
N ASP A 347 -12.90 9.96 -3.67
CA ASP A 347 -12.09 11.17 -3.82
C ASP A 347 -11.38 11.53 -2.51
N ALA A 348 -12.03 11.33 -1.38
CA ALA A 348 -11.45 11.52 -0.06
C ALA A 348 -10.33 10.51 0.20
N PHE A 349 -10.53 9.24 -0.12
CA PHE A 349 -9.50 8.21 0.04
C PHE A 349 -8.32 8.43 -0.92
N ARG A 350 -8.58 8.83 -2.16
CA ARG A 350 -7.52 9.20 -3.12
C ARG A 350 -6.60 10.28 -2.56
N ALA A 351 -7.16 11.33 -1.95
CA ALA A 351 -6.39 12.40 -1.32
C ALA A 351 -5.50 11.86 -0.18
N LEU A 352 -6.02 10.97 0.68
CA LEU A 352 -5.25 10.32 1.75
C LEU A 352 -4.08 9.51 1.19
N VAL A 353 -4.33 8.70 0.16
CA VAL A 353 -3.30 7.83 -0.44
C VAL A 353 -2.17 8.66 -1.03
N LEU A 354 -2.48 9.71 -1.81
CA LEU A 354 -1.46 10.55 -2.44
C LEU A 354 -0.63 11.34 -1.42
N ASP A 355 -1.24 11.94 -0.40
CA ASP A 355 -0.50 12.64 0.66
C ASP A 355 0.41 11.68 1.44
N THR A 356 -0.05 10.43 1.64
CA THR A 356 0.76 9.39 2.29
C THR A 356 1.91 8.94 1.40
N MET A 357 1.65 8.73 0.11
CA MET A 357 2.67 8.33 -0.87
C MET A 357 3.73 9.42 -1.04
N SER A 358 3.34 10.69 -1.10
CA SER A 358 4.27 11.82 -1.11
C SER A 358 5.22 11.80 0.10
N SER A 359 4.67 11.54 1.30
CA SER A 359 5.49 11.38 2.51
C SER A 359 6.39 10.14 2.46
N TYR A 360 5.92 9.04 1.85
CA TYR A 360 6.71 7.82 1.69
C TYR A 360 7.90 8.04 0.76
N GLU A 361 7.71 8.70 -0.36
CA GLU A 361 8.77 8.98 -1.32
C GLU A 361 9.89 9.82 -0.70
N ILE A 362 9.54 10.87 0.03
CA ILE A 362 10.51 11.68 0.78
C ILE A 362 11.27 10.81 1.79
N TYR A 363 10.57 9.98 2.55
CA TYR A 363 11.18 9.05 3.50
C TYR A 363 12.13 8.09 2.80
N GLN A 364 11.71 7.46 1.72
CA GLN A 364 12.47 6.47 0.98
C GLN A 364 13.78 7.04 0.41
N ARG A 365 13.70 8.19 -0.25
CA ARG A 365 14.89 8.83 -0.86
C ARG A 365 15.91 9.28 0.20
N LEU A 366 15.45 9.82 1.31
CA LEU A 366 16.34 10.20 2.41
C LEU A 366 16.90 8.97 3.15
N ASP A 367 16.15 7.86 3.28
CA ASP A 367 16.66 6.60 3.83
C ASP A 367 17.76 6.00 2.92
N MET A 368 17.59 6.07 1.61
CA MET A 368 18.63 5.66 0.65
C MET A 368 19.88 6.54 0.76
N LYS A 369 19.71 7.87 0.77
CA LYS A 369 20.82 8.80 0.95
C LYS A 369 21.58 8.52 2.24
N GLU A 370 20.89 8.37 3.37
CA GLU A 370 21.50 8.05 4.67
C GLU A 370 22.31 6.75 4.62
N ARG A 371 21.76 5.70 3.98
CA ARG A 371 22.44 4.39 3.87
C ARG A 371 23.70 4.43 3.00
N HIS A 372 23.68 5.21 1.91
CA HIS A 372 24.79 5.25 0.96
C HIS A 372 25.88 6.25 1.37
N THR A 373 25.51 7.39 1.95
CA THR A 373 26.45 8.49 2.21
C THR A 373 26.67 8.79 3.69
N ASN A 374 25.73 8.37 4.54
CA ASN A 374 25.65 8.73 5.98
C ASN A 374 25.76 10.25 6.21
N ASP A 375 25.20 11.05 5.27
CA ASP A 375 25.34 12.51 5.23
C ASP A 375 24.00 13.22 4.96
N LEU A 376 23.12 13.22 5.97
CA LEU A 376 21.92 14.05 5.95
C LEU A 376 22.18 15.37 6.69
N SER A 377 21.91 16.48 6.04
CA SER A 377 21.90 17.81 6.68
C SER A 377 20.87 17.86 7.82
N GLU A 378 21.01 18.82 8.74
CA GLU A 378 20.04 18.97 9.85
C GLU A 378 18.60 19.16 9.38
N ASN A 379 18.40 19.88 8.27
CA ASN A 379 17.08 20.06 7.69
C ASN A 379 16.53 18.75 7.11
N GLU A 380 17.34 18.01 6.35
CA GLU A 380 16.96 16.69 5.83
C GLU A 380 16.65 15.71 6.95
N GLN A 381 17.39 15.72 8.06
CA GLN A 381 17.07 14.87 9.23
C GLN A 381 15.70 15.20 9.84
N LYS A 382 15.31 16.49 9.90
CA LYS A 382 13.97 16.90 10.37
C LYS A 382 12.88 16.41 9.41
N ILE A 383 13.08 16.60 8.11
CA ILE A 383 12.16 16.16 7.05
C ILE A 383 12.04 14.63 7.09
N PHE A 384 13.16 13.91 7.15
CA PHE A 384 13.21 12.45 7.25
C PHE A 384 12.41 11.90 8.45
N LYS A 385 12.63 12.47 9.64
CA LYS A 385 11.91 12.05 10.86
C LYS A 385 10.40 12.28 10.74
N ARG A 386 9.98 13.41 10.14
CA ARG A 386 8.58 13.75 9.90
C ARG A 386 7.95 12.78 8.89
N ALA A 387 8.58 12.61 7.73
CA ALA A 387 8.11 11.74 6.66
C ALA A 387 7.99 10.29 7.13
N LYS A 388 9.02 9.76 7.82
CA LYS A 388 9.03 8.43 8.44
C LYS A 388 7.88 8.23 9.42
N LYS A 389 7.57 9.24 10.24
CA LYS A 389 6.46 9.18 11.22
C LYS A 389 5.10 9.09 10.52
N ILE A 390 4.87 9.92 9.49
CA ILE A 390 3.61 9.93 8.71
C ILE A 390 3.44 8.60 8.00
N THR A 391 4.45 8.16 7.26
CA THR A 391 4.45 6.89 6.53
C THR A 391 4.14 5.72 7.45
N ARG A 392 4.86 5.59 8.55
CA ARG A 392 4.66 4.50 9.51
C ARG A 392 3.23 4.47 10.07
N LYS A 393 2.64 5.63 10.37
CA LYS A 393 1.29 5.76 10.89
C LYS A 393 0.24 5.37 9.85
N ARG A 394 0.39 5.87 8.60
CA ARG A 394 -0.64 5.80 7.57
C ARG A 394 -0.58 4.59 6.66
N THR A 395 0.58 3.96 6.49
CA THR A 395 0.70 2.77 5.62
C THR A 395 -0.31 1.66 5.97
N PRO A 396 -0.44 1.20 7.23
CA PRO A 396 -1.45 0.20 7.56
C PRO A 396 -2.89 0.71 7.39
N ILE A 397 -3.12 2.02 7.61
CA ILE A 397 -4.43 2.65 7.42
C ILE A 397 -4.82 2.64 5.94
N VAL A 398 -3.95 3.13 5.06
CA VAL A 398 -4.19 3.20 3.62
C VAL A 398 -4.48 1.81 3.05
N LYS A 399 -3.66 0.81 3.39
CA LYS A 399 -3.82 -0.56 2.89
C LYS A 399 -5.16 -1.16 3.30
N ALA A 400 -5.50 -1.13 4.57
CA ALA A 400 -6.70 -1.80 5.05
C ALA A 400 -7.97 -1.02 4.68
N TYR A 401 -7.97 0.30 4.84
CA TYR A 401 -9.13 1.12 4.48
C TYR A 401 -9.46 1.03 2.99
N GLY A 402 -8.44 1.10 2.11
CA GLY A 402 -8.64 0.94 0.68
C GLY A 402 -9.20 -0.42 0.29
N ALA A 403 -8.69 -1.50 0.90
CA ALA A 403 -9.16 -2.85 0.63
C ALA A 403 -10.63 -3.05 1.03
N GLU A 404 -11.00 -2.63 2.25
CA GLU A 404 -12.40 -2.69 2.73
C GLU A 404 -13.32 -1.81 1.89
N LEU A 405 -12.89 -0.59 1.55
CA LEU A 405 -13.68 0.33 0.72
C LEU A 405 -13.88 -0.24 -0.70
N PHE A 406 -12.86 -0.83 -1.31
CA PHE A 406 -12.98 -1.43 -2.64
C PHE A 406 -13.96 -2.60 -2.64
N THR A 407 -13.88 -3.50 -1.66
CA THR A 407 -14.82 -4.62 -1.55
C THR A 407 -16.26 -4.13 -1.35
N LEU A 408 -16.46 -3.12 -0.50
CA LEU A 408 -17.78 -2.51 -0.32
C LEU A 408 -18.30 -1.88 -1.61
N LEU A 409 -17.50 -1.06 -2.28
CA LEU A 409 -17.96 -0.28 -3.44
C LEU A 409 -18.12 -1.17 -4.70
N SER A 410 -17.32 -2.22 -4.86
CA SER A 410 -17.54 -3.21 -5.94
C SER A 410 -18.83 -4.00 -5.74
N GLN A 411 -19.17 -4.37 -4.50
CA GLN A 411 -20.49 -4.94 -4.17
C GLN A 411 -21.63 -3.97 -4.50
N ARG A 412 -21.47 -2.67 -4.20
CA ARG A 412 -22.45 -1.64 -4.52
C ARG A 412 -22.60 -1.42 -6.03
N ALA A 413 -21.52 -1.58 -6.80
CA ALA A 413 -21.60 -1.55 -8.26
C ALA A 413 -22.43 -2.70 -8.81
N ILE A 414 -22.21 -3.95 -8.34
CA ILE A 414 -23.09 -5.09 -8.70
C ILE A 414 -24.55 -4.75 -8.37
N GLN A 415 -24.84 -4.28 -7.17
CA GLN A 415 -26.20 -3.90 -6.77
C GLN A 415 -26.77 -2.79 -7.65
N GLY A 416 -25.95 -1.81 -8.05
CA GLY A 416 -26.36 -0.70 -8.91
C GLY A 416 -26.76 -1.13 -10.33
N LEU A 417 -26.21 -2.23 -10.83
CA LEU A 417 -26.58 -2.83 -12.11
C LEU A 417 -27.76 -3.81 -11.98
N GLY A 418 -28.16 -4.19 -10.76
CA GLY A 418 -29.19 -5.20 -10.54
C GLY A 418 -28.79 -6.58 -11.05
N GLY A 419 -29.71 -7.33 -11.66
CA GLY A 419 -29.44 -8.67 -12.19
C GLY A 419 -28.28 -8.73 -13.20
N TYR A 420 -28.10 -7.70 -13.97
CA TYR A 420 -26.97 -7.60 -14.92
C TYR A 420 -25.60 -7.56 -14.23
N GLY A 421 -25.50 -6.95 -13.05
CA GLY A 421 -24.25 -6.95 -12.30
C GLY A 421 -23.78 -8.32 -11.81
N PHE A 422 -24.66 -9.33 -11.83
CA PHE A 422 -24.34 -10.70 -11.45
C PHE A 422 -23.93 -11.59 -12.65
N MET A 423 -24.04 -11.07 -13.87
CA MET A 423 -23.75 -11.80 -15.11
C MET A 423 -22.29 -11.55 -15.54
N LYS A 424 -21.61 -12.61 -16.01
CA LYS A 424 -20.20 -12.56 -16.46
C LYS A 424 -19.96 -11.69 -17.72
N GLU A 425 -21.00 -11.36 -18.47
CA GLU A 425 -20.91 -10.42 -19.59
C GLU A 425 -20.68 -8.98 -19.13
N TYR A 426 -20.86 -8.69 -17.83
CA TYR A 426 -20.70 -7.38 -17.23
C TYR A 426 -19.51 -7.38 -16.25
N GLU A 427 -18.64 -6.41 -16.36
CA GLU A 427 -17.37 -6.37 -15.61
C GLU A 427 -17.51 -6.21 -14.09
N ALA A 428 -18.68 -5.83 -13.60
CA ALA A 428 -18.92 -5.59 -12.17
C ALA A 428 -18.60 -6.80 -11.29
N GLU A 429 -18.89 -8.02 -11.76
CA GLU A 429 -18.60 -9.26 -11.04
C GLU A 429 -17.09 -9.51 -10.94
N ARG A 430 -16.31 -9.22 -12.01
CA ARG A 430 -14.85 -9.35 -12.03
C ARG A 430 -14.22 -8.37 -11.03
N TYR A 431 -14.62 -7.11 -11.04
CA TYR A 431 -14.13 -6.12 -10.06
C TYR A 431 -14.38 -6.58 -8.62
N HIS A 432 -15.54 -7.21 -8.36
CA HIS A 432 -15.85 -7.70 -7.02
C HIS A 432 -14.99 -8.91 -6.64
N ARG A 433 -14.78 -9.88 -7.53
CA ARG A 433 -13.85 -11.00 -7.31
C ARG A 433 -12.43 -10.50 -7.03
N ASP A 434 -11.96 -9.56 -7.82
CA ASP A 434 -10.62 -8.98 -7.69
C ASP A 434 -10.46 -8.18 -6.39
N SER A 435 -11.53 -7.61 -5.82
CA SER A 435 -11.51 -6.81 -4.59
C SER A 435 -11.15 -7.60 -3.33
N PHE A 436 -11.29 -8.93 -3.36
CA PHE A 436 -10.94 -9.76 -2.20
C PHE A 436 -9.43 -9.93 -1.99
N ALA A 437 -8.64 -9.90 -3.04
CA ALA A 437 -7.20 -10.07 -2.91
C ALA A 437 -6.55 -8.97 -2.04
N PRO A 438 -6.85 -7.67 -2.21
CA PRO A 438 -6.38 -6.60 -1.33
C PRO A 438 -6.69 -6.79 0.15
N LEU A 439 -7.75 -7.50 0.53
CA LEU A 439 -8.05 -7.80 1.93
C LEU A 439 -6.99 -8.72 2.56
N LEU A 440 -6.35 -9.57 1.76
CA LEU A 440 -5.56 -10.73 2.20
C LEU A 440 -4.06 -10.50 2.11
N TYR A 441 -3.55 -10.14 0.93
CA TYR A 441 -2.10 -10.03 0.71
C TYR A 441 -1.48 -8.78 1.36
N GLU A 442 -0.18 -8.77 1.49
CA GLU A 442 0.60 -7.74 2.21
C GLU A 442 0.19 -7.58 3.69
N GLY A 443 -0.30 -8.68 4.28
CA GLY A 443 -0.91 -8.73 5.61
C GLY A 443 -2.40 -8.39 5.56
N THR A 444 -3.23 -9.26 6.12
CA THR A 444 -4.69 -9.07 6.13
C THR A 444 -5.09 -7.70 6.71
N THR A 445 -6.30 -7.23 6.40
CA THR A 445 -6.83 -5.98 6.97
C THR A 445 -6.84 -6.01 8.50
N GLN A 446 -7.08 -7.17 9.11
CA GLN A 446 -6.98 -7.37 10.57
C GLN A 446 -5.55 -7.19 11.09
N ILE A 447 -4.55 -7.73 10.41
CA ILE A 447 -3.14 -7.52 10.78
C ILE A 447 -2.75 -6.04 10.65
N GLN A 448 -3.25 -5.33 9.62
CA GLN A 448 -3.02 -3.89 9.50
C GLN A 448 -3.70 -3.11 10.63
N ALA A 449 -4.90 -3.50 11.02
CA ALA A 449 -5.61 -2.89 12.16
C ALA A 449 -4.83 -3.07 13.47
N LEU A 450 -4.32 -4.29 13.74
CA LEU A 450 -3.45 -4.55 14.88
C LEU A 450 -2.15 -3.74 14.85
N MET A 451 -1.55 -3.56 13.67
CA MET A 451 -0.35 -2.72 13.52
C MET A 451 -0.63 -1.26 13.82
N ALA A 452 -1.73 -0.70 13.27
CA ALA A 452 -2.13 0.69 13.53
C ALA A 452 -2.43 0.91 15.02
N MET A 453 -3.14 -0.02 15.65
CA MET A 453 -3.42 0.00 17.08
C MET A 453 -2.13 -0.04 17.91
N LYS A 454 -1.22 -0.98 17.63
CA LYS A 454 0.07 -1.10 18.34
C LYS A 454 0.88 0.18 18.28
N ASP A 455 0.94 0.84 17.14
CA ASP A 455 1.67 2.10 16.95
C ASP A 455 1.02 3.26 17.72
N LEU A 456 -0.31 3.33 17.72
CA LEU A 456 -1.04 4.34 18.49
C LEU A 456 -0.84 4.15 19.99
N ILE A 457 -1.01 2.93 20.50
CA ILE A 457 -0.83 2.62 21.93
C ILE A 457 0.60 2.92 22.35
N LYS A 458 1.59 2.47 21.57
CA LYS A 458 3.00 2.78 21.85
C LYS A 458 3.24 4.29 21.93
N THR A 459 2.55 5.10 21.12
CA THR A 459 2.66 6.56 21.15
C THR A 459 2.03 7.13 22.42
N VAL A 460 0.87 6.64 22.84
CA VAL A 460 0.20 7.05 24.09
C VAL A 460 1.04 6.65 25.32
N MET A 461 1.49 5.40 25.34
CA MET A 461 2.25 4.83 26.47
C MET A 461 3.66 5.44 26.61
N LYS A 462 4.26 5.91 25.52
CA LYS A 462 5.58 6.59 25.59
C LYS A 462 5.53 7.89 26.39
N ASN A 463 4.38 8.57 26.40
CA ASN A 463 4.20 9.80 27.18
C ASN A 463 2.74 9.97 27.64
N PRO A 464 2.27 9.15 28.58
CA PRO A 464 0.89 9.18 29.10
C PRO A 464 0.54 10.53 29.73
N LYS A 465 1.46 11.16 30.47
CA LYS A 465 1.27 12.50 31.07
C LYS A 465 0.93 13.54 30.00
N LYS A 466 1.63 13.54 28.89
CA LYS A 466 1.36 14.46 27.77
C LYS A 466 0.02 14.16 27.12
N TYR A 467 -0.35 12.89 26.96
CA TYR A 467 -1.62 12.48 26.34
C TYR A 467 -2.82 12.85 27.22
N PHE A 468 -2.86 12.39 28.46
CA PHE A 468 -3.99 12.62 29.38
C PHE A 468 -4.01 14.07 29.90
N GLY A 469 -2.85 14.67 30.21
CA GLY A 469 -2.75 16.08 30.58
C GLY A 469 -3.18 17.01 29.44
N GLY A 470 -2.83 16.67 28.20
CA GLY A 470 -3.29 17.39 27.02
C GLY A 470 -4.82 17.33 26.83
N LEU A 471 -5.48 16.20 27.19
CA LEU A 471 -6.94 16.12 27.17
C LEU A 471 -7.60 17.06 28.19
N ILE A 472 -7.08 17.09 29.43
CA ILE A 472 -7.58 17.96 30.49
C ILE A 472 -7.39 19.43 30.09
N TYR A 473 -6.20 19.77 29.62
CA TYR A 473 -5.88 21.13 29.14
C TYR A 473 -6.81 21.57 28.00
N THR A 474 -7.04 20.70 27.03
CA THR A 474 -7.93 20.96 25.88
C THR A 474 -9.39 21.13 26.33
N GLN A 475 -9.84 20.34 27.32
CA GLN A 475 -11.19 20.44 27.86
C GLN A 475 -11.44 21.76 28.59
N THR A 476 -10.41 22.28 29.28
CA THR A 476 -10.53 23.51 30.11
C THR A 476 -10.25 24.80 29.33
N LEU A 477 -9.29 24.77 28.42
CA LEU A 477 -8.77 25.96 27.73
C LEU A 477 -8.89 25.89 26.20
N GLY A 478 -9.39 24.78 25.65
CA GLY A 478 -9.40 24.55 24.19
C GLY A 478 -10.16 25.60 23.38
N SER A 479 -11.20 26.20 23.96
CA SER A 479 -11.96 27.30 23.33
C SER A 479 -11.12 28.58 23.12
N LEU A 480 -10.06 28.77 23.94
CA LEU A 480 -9.17 29.95 23.85
C LEU A 480 -8.10 29.80 22.78
N PHE A 481 -7.81 28.55 22.35
CA PHE A 481 -6.77 28.21 21.38
C PHE A 481 -7.32 27.66 20.06
N SER A 482 -8.64 27.78 19.81
CA SER A 482 -9.22 27.36 18.53
C SER A 482 -8.72 28.26 17.40
N SER A 483 -8.23 27.64 16.34
CA SER A 483 -7.89 28.34 15.09
C SER A 483 -9.06 29.21 14.61
N ASN A 484 -8.77 30.33 13.95
CA ASN A 484 -9.81 31.13 13.28
C ASN A 484 -10.36 30.42 12.01
N ASN A 485 -9.67 29.40 11.51
CA ASN A 485 -10.08 28.63 10.35
C ASN A 485 -11.20 27.64 10.70
N ALA A 486 -12.32 27.70 9.96
CA ALA A 486 -13.49 26.86 10.21
C ALA A 486 -13.21 25.36 10.03
N TYR A 487 -12.37 24.99 9.08
CA TYR A 487 -12.00 23.59 8.81
C TYR A 487 -11.18 23.02 9.96
N GLU A 488 -10.21 23.80 10.46
CA GLU A 488 -9.36 23.39 11.58
C GLU A 488 -10.12 23.25 12.90
N LYS A 489 -11.16 24.09 13.12
CA LYS A 489 -12.06 23.94 14.29
C LYS A 489 -12.74 22.57 14.31
N VAL A 490 -13.31 22.17 13.18
CA VAL A 490 -14.00 20.87 13.06
C VAL A 490 -13.01 19.71 13.30
N ILE A 491 -11.81 19.77 12.72
CA ILE A 491 -10.78 18.75 12.94
C ILE A 491 -10.34 18.72 14.40
N PHE A 492 -10.20 19.87 15.05
CA PHE A 492 -9.86 19.94 16.47
C PHE A 492 -10.91 19.24 17.33
N GLU A 493 -12.21 19.50 17.09
CA GLU A 493 -13.33 18.86 17.80
C GLU A 493 -13.33 17.33 17.60
N ILE A 494 -13.17 16.87 16.36
CA ILE A 494 -13.10 15.44 16.00
C ILE A 494 -11.94 14.76 16.71
N ASN A 495 -10.75 15.34 16.66
CA ASN A 495 -9.57 14.81 17.30
C ASN A 495 -9.70 14.79 18.83
N PHE A 496 -10.35 15.79 19.41
CA PHE A 496 -10.61 15.83 20.84
C PHE A 496 -11.59 14.72 21.26
N GLU A 497 -12.72 14.56 20.58
CA GLU A 497 -13.70 13.50 20.87
C GLU A 497 -13.08 12.11 20.66
N PHE A 498 -12.28 11.91 19.63
CA PHE A 498 -11.55 10.66 19.43
C PHE A 498 -10.61 10.35 20.61
N LYS A 499 -9.74 11.29 20.97
CA LYS A 499 -8.79 11.12 22.09
C LYS A 499 -9.49 10.84 23.41
N LYS A 500 -10.61 11.52 23.67
CA LYS A 500 -11.44 11.33 24.87
C LYS A 500 -12.08 9.93 24.92
N ASN A 501 -12.64 9.45 23.80
CA ASN A 501 -13.25 8.12 23.75
C ASN A 501 -12.18 7.02 23.76
N LEU A 502 -11.03 7.23 23.09
CA LEU A 502 -9.87 6.33 23.17
C LEU A 502 -9.34 6.22 24.60
N ALA A 503 -9.19 7.34 25.31
CA ALA A 503 -8.77 7.32 26.72
C ALA A 503 -9.71 6.47 27.59
N LYS A 504 -11.03 6.60 27.38
CA LYS A 504 -12.03 5.78 28.10
C LYS A 504 -11.90 4.30 27.74
N LEU A 505 -11.69 3.96 26.46
CA LEU A 505 -11.47 2.59 26.01
C LEU A 505 -10.21 2.00 26.65
N LEU A 506 -9.09 2.73 26.63
CA LEU A 506 -7.83 2.29 27.23
C LEU A 506 -7.98 2.02 28.72
N VAL A 507 -8.58 2.95 29.48
CA VAL A 507 -8.83 2.77 30.93
C VAL A 507 -9.72 1.55 31.18
N LYS A 508 -10.74 1.33 30.35
CA LYS A 508 -11.68 0.23 30.49
C LYS A 508 -11.05 -1.15 30.21
N CYS A 509 -10.22 -1.24 29.17
CA CYS A 509 -9.56 -2.49 28.76
C CYS A 509 -8.37 -2.82 29.67
N LEU A 510 -7.51 -1.85 29.89
CA LEU A 510 -6.22 -2.08 30.57
C LEU A 510 -6.34 -2.03 32.11
N LYS A 511 -7.48 -1.54 32.65
CA LYS A 511 -7.79 -1.48 34.08
C LYS A 511 -6.51 -1.26 34.91
N PRO A 512 -5.87 -0.06 34.87
CA PRO A 512 -4.79 0.21 35.78
C PRO A 512 -5.27 -0.14 37.18
N GLN A 513 -4.48 -0.87 37.98
CA GLN A 513 -4.88 -1.32 39.31
C GLN A 513 -5.19 -0.09 40.16
N ILE A 514 -6.46 0.32 40.13
CA ILE A 514 -6.98 1.45 40.87
C ILE A 514 -7.28 0.95 42.27
N ASP A 515 -6.44 1.37 43.20
CA ASP A 515 -6.70 1.14 44.64
C ASP A 515 -7.95 1.94 45.01
N LYS A 516 -9.02 1.23 45.43
CA LYS A 516 -10.32 1.83 45.76
C LYS A 516 -10.22 2.80 46.93
N ASP A 517 -9.20 2.64 47.77
CA ASP A 517 -9.06 3.39 49.00
C ASP A 517 -8.16 4.64 48.88
N ASN A 518 -7.41 4.78 47.76
CA ASN A 518 -6.55 5.95 47.54
C ASN A 518 -6.68 6.51 46.13
N LYS A 519 -7.63 7.43 45.92
CA LYS A 519 -7.92 8.07 44.64
C LYS A 519 -6.72 8.87 44.08
N PHE A 520 -5.82 9.34 44.91
CA PHE A 520 -4.64 10.13 44.48
C PHE A 520 -3.54 9.24 43.91
N SER A 521 -3.24 8.11 44.56
CA SER A 521 -2.29 7.11 44.05
C SER A 521 -2.81 6.42 42.77
N SER A 522 -4.12 6.33 42.61
CA SER A 522 -4.78 5.80 41.41
C SER A 522 -4.60 6.73 40.20
N PHE A 523 -4.56 8.04 40.41
CA PHE A 523 -4.29 9.02 39.37
C PHE A 523 -2.82 8.99 38.92
N GLU A 524 -1.88 8.73 39.82
CA GLU A 524 -0.47 8.52 39.49
C GLU A 524 -0.24 7.23 38.70
N LYS A 525 -0.94 6.15 39.01
CA LYS A 525 -0.88 4.86 38.28
C LYS A 525 -1.36 4.97 36.82
N LEU A 526 -2.25 5.93 36.50
CA LEU A 526 -2.61 6.25 35.10
C LEU A 526 -1.41 6.73 34.28
N PHE A 527 -0.35 7.16 34.93
CA PHE A 527 0.88 7.68 34.30
C PHE A 527 2.08 6.74 34.43
N ASP A 528 1.91 5.60 35.11
CA ASP A 528 2.94 4.58 35.27
C ASP A 528 2.74 3.44 34.26
N MET A 529 3.75 3.25 33.40
CA MET A 529 3.73 2.24 32.34
C MET A 529 3.71 0.80 32.86
N GLU A 530 4.28 0.52 34.04
CA GLU A 530 4.31 -0.83 34.61
C GLU A 530 2.92 -1.28 35.06
N SER A 531 2.07 -0.33 35.47
CA SER A 531 0.68 -0.60 35.86
C SER A 531 -0.25 -1.02 34.69
N TRP A 532 0.18 -0.85 33.43
CA TRP A 532 -0.59 -1.14 32.22
C TRP A 532 -0.22 -2.48 31.55
N GLN A 533 0.66 -3.28 32.17
CA GLN A 533 1.14 -4.55 31.61
C GLN A 533 0.21 -5.73 31.99
N ASP A 534 -1.09 -5.56 31.88
CA ASP A 534 -2.02 -6.69 31.98
C ASP A 534 -2.25 -7.35 30.61
N GLN A 535 -1.72 -8.56 30.41
CA GLN A 535 -1.86 -9.32 29.16
C GLN A 535 -3.33 -9.49 28.75
N LYS A 536 -4.22 -9.79 29.70
CA LYS A 536 -5.66 -9.94 29.45
C LYS A 536 -6.29 -8.62 28.99
N GLY A 537 -5.86 -7.50 29.55
CA GLY A 537 -6.31 -6.17 29.14
C GLY A 537 -5.86 -5.83 27.73
N ILE A 538 -4.63 -6.20 27.35
CA ILE A 538 -4.11 -6.04 25.98
C ILE A 538 -4.91 -6.90 25.00
N GLU A 539 -5.17 -8.16 25.31
CA GLU A 539 -6.00 -9.06 24.49
C GLU A 539 -7.44 -8.51 24.32
N THR A 540 -8.01 -7.96 25.37
CA THR A 540 -9.31 -7.28 25.32
C THR A 540 -9.28 -6.08 24.38
N LEU A 541 -8.23 -5.26 24.46
CA LEU A 541 -8.06 -4.10 23.61
C LEU A 541 -7.86 -4.49 22.13
N MET A 542 -7.18 -5.61 21.85
CA MET A 542 -7.00 -6.13 20.50
C MET A 542 -8.32 -6.44 19.79
N GLN A 543 -9.39 -6.78 20.51
CA GLN A 543 -10.73 -7.00 19.96
C GLN A 543 -11.33 -5.72 19.33
N HIS A 544 -10.83 -4.55 19.71
CA HIS A 544 -11.24 -3.25 19.15
C HIS A 544 -10.33 -2.73 18.04
N ALA A 545 -9.36 -3.54 17.57
CA ALA A 545 -8.39 -3.09 16.57
C ALA A 545 -9.04 -2.61 15.26
N GLU A 546 -10.05 -3.32 14.77
CA GLU A 546 -10.75 -2.96 13.51
C GLU A 546 -11.55 -1.66 13.66
N THR A 547 -12.31 -1.48 14.73
CA THR A 547 -13.08 -0.25 14.98
C THR A 547 -12.15 0.94 15.24
N LEU A 548 -11.02 0.71 15.91
CA LEU A 548 -9.98 1.72 16.10
C LEU A 548 -9.34 2.12 14.77
N HIS A 549 -9.02 1.14 13.93
CA HIS A 549 -8.49 1.38 12.59
C HIS A 549 -9.48 2.18 11.73
N GLN A 550 -10.77 1.84 11.74
CA GLN A 550 -11.81 2.60 11.05
C GLN A 550 -11.87 4.06 11.51
N ALA A 551 -11.86 4.30 12.83
CA ALA A 551 -11.85 5.66 13.36
C ALA A 551 -10.62 6.44 12.90
N LEU A 552 -9.43 5.83 12.94
CA LEU A 552 -8.18 6.42 12.45
C LEU A 552 -8.25 6.73 10.95
N SER A 553 -8.82 5.83 10.14
CA SER A 553 -8.96 6.03 8.69
C SER A 553 -9.81 7.27 8.37
N TYR A 554 -10.93 7.44 9.06
CA TYR A 554 -11.79 8.61 8.87
C TYR A 554 -11.11 9.91 9.31
N ILE A 555 -10.42 9.89 10.44
CA ILE A 555 -9.76 11.07 11.00
C ILE A 555 -8.57 11.49 10.14
N GLU A 556 -7.69 10.55 9.77
CA GLU A 556 -6.53 10.84 8.91
C GLU A 556 -6.96 11.38 7.54
N THR A 557 -8.05 10.85 6.99
CA THR A 557 -8.61 11.35 5.73
C THR A 557 -9.13 12.78 5.90
N LEU A 558 -9.88 13.06 6.97
CA LEU A 558 -10.36 14.42 7.27
C LEU A 558 -9.22 15.40 7.51
N GLU A 559 -8.12 14.98 8.17
CA GLU A 559 -6.93 15.83 8.36
C GLU A 559 -6.29 16.22 7.02
N VAL A 560 -6.20 15.29 6.08
CA VAL A 560 -5.69 15.57 4.73
C VAL A 560 -6.62 16.51 3.98
N LEU A 561 -7.92 16.25 3.98
CA LEU A 561 -8.91 17.10 3.32
C LEU A 561 -8.97 18.50 3.95
N CYS A 562 -8.81 18.62 5.27
CA CYS A 562 -8.69 19.91 5.96
C CYS A 562 -7.48 20.69 5.45
N LYS A 563 -6.32 20.04 5.32
CA LYS A 563 -5.11 20.63 4.76
C LYS A 563 -5.34 21.15 3.33
N HIS A 564 -6.06 20.37 2.51
CA HIS A 564 -6.41 20.77 1.14
C HIS A 564 -7.37 21.95 1.13
N ALA A 565 -8.46 21.91 1.91
CA ALA A 565 -9.45 22.99 1.99
C ALA A 565 -8.88 24.29 2.56
N THR A 566 -7.89 24.20 3.47
CA THR A 566 -7.18 25.38 4.00
C THR A 566 -6.30 26.07 2.95
N LYS A 567 -5.77 25.30 1.99
CA LYS A 567 -4.95 25.82 0.89
C LYS A 567 -5.79 26.33 -0.28
N ASP A 568 -6.93 25.71 -0.55
CA ASP A 568 -7.76 25.94 -1.71
C ASP A 568 -9.24 25.70 -1.35
N ASP A 569 -10.01 26.78 -1.33
CA ASP A 569 -11.44 26.75 -0.97
C ASP A 569 -12.29 25.87 -1.90
N VAL A 570 -11.84 25.62 -3.13
CA VAL A 570 -12.51 24.68 -4.05
C VAL A 570 -12.57 23.27 -3.44
N ARG A 571 -11.64 22.93 -2.56
CA ARG A 571 -11.60 21.64 -1.84
C ARG A 571 -12.55 21.55 -0.65
N ALA A 572 -13.15 22.65 -0.23
CA ALA A 572 -14.06 22.71 0.91
C ALA A 572 -15.29 21.82 0.74
N GLU A 573 -15.82 21.75 -0.48
CA GLU A 573 -17.01 20.92 -0.76
C GLU A 573 -16.74 19.44 -0.46
N LEU A 574 -15.60 18.88 -0.91
CA LEU A 574 -15.22 17.50 -0.64
C LEU A 574 -15.02 17.26 0.86
N TYR A 575 -14.36 18.20 1.56
CA TYR A 575 -14.18 18.14 3.00
C TYR A 575 -15.51 18.03 3.75
N TYR A 576 -16.49 18.91 3.46
CA TYR A 576 -17.79 18.90 4.13
C TYR A 576 -18.63 17.67 3.78
N LYS A 577 -18.62 17.23 2.50
CA LYS A 577 -19.31 16.01 2.06
C LYS A 577 -18.76 14.79 2.82
N TYR A 578 -17.45 14.63 2.90
CA TYR A 578 -16.85 13.52 3.60
C TYR A 578 -17.08 13.61 5.11
N HIS A 579 -16.96 14.79 5.73
CA HIS A 579 -17.28 14.98 7.14
C HIS A 579 -18.72 14.55 7.46
N ARG A 580 -19.70 14.92 6.63
CA ARG A 580 -21.10 14.50 6.77
C ARG A 580 -21.25 12.98 6.78
N LEU A 581 -20.49 12.27 5.97
CA LEU A 581 -20.54 10.81 5.88
C LEU A 581 -19.91 10.12 7.11
N VAL A 582 -18.78 10.63 7.59
CA VAL A 582 -18.00 9.92 8.63
C VAL A 582 -18.37 10.30 10.05
N LYS A 583 -18.94 11.49 10.30
CA LYS A 583 -19.35 11.92 11.63
C LYS A 583 -20.30 10.94 12.34
N PRO A 584 -21.40 10.45 11.71
CA PRO A 584 -22.26 9.45 12.34
C PRO A 584 -21.59 8.09 12.50
N ARG A 585 -20.68 7.72 11.60
CA ARG A 585 -19.89 6.47 11.71
C ARG A 585 -18.96 6.50 12.93
N LEU A 586 -18.26 7.61 13.15
CA LEU A 586 -17.44 7.83 14.34
C LEU A 586 -18.28 7.76 15.62
N ALA A 587 -19.47 8.38 15.64
CA ALA A 587 -20.37 8.30 16.78
C ALA A 587 -20.83 6.86 17.08
N GLY A 588 -21.08 6.05 16.05
CA GLY A 588 -21.36 4.62 16.16
C GLY A 588 -20.22 3.85 16.82
N ILE A 589 -18.99 4.05 16.35
CA ILE A 589 -17.77 3.43 16.92
C ILE A 589 -17.61 3.82 18.40
N TYR A 590 -17.78 5.10 18.75
CA TYR A 590 -17.66 5.54 20.14
C TYR A 590 -18.77 4.98 21.02
N THR A 591 -19.95 4.73 20.48
CA THR A 591 -21.05 4.07 21.19
C THR A 591 -20.72 2.61 21.47
N ASP A 592 -20.19 1.88 20.48
CA ASP A 592 -19.71 0.51 20.64
C ASP A 592 -18.68 0.41 21.79
N TRP A 593 -17.67 1.29 21.79
CA TRP A 593 -16.67 1.34 22.86
C TRP A 593 -17.24 1.64 24.25
N LYS A 594 -18.38 2.34 24.34
CA LYS A 594 -19.05 2.62 25.62
C LYS A 594 -19.81 1.41 26.16
N ILE A 595 -20.57 0.74 25.30
CA ILE A 595 -21.47 -0.38 25.71
C ILE A 595 -20.71 -1.71 25.85
N PHE A 596 -19.53 -1.85 25.27
CA PHE A 596 -18.67 -3.02 25.45
C PHE A 596 -18.49 -3.33 26.95
N LYS A 597 -18.67 -4.60 27.36
CA LYS A 597 -18.64 -5.08 28.76
C LYS A 597 -17.32 -5.77 29.08
#